data_4c70864b2689216a764a2ecca7a063a5
#
_entry.id   4c70864b2689216a764a2ecca7a063a5
#
_cell.length_a   1.000
_cell.length_b   1.000
_cell.length_c   1.000
_cell.angle_alpha   90.00
_cell.angle_beta   90.00
_cell.angle_gamma   90.00
#
_symmetry.space_group_name_H-M   'P 1'
#
loop_
_entity.id
_entity.type
_entity.pdbx_description
1 polymer ?
#
loop_
_entity_poly.entity_id
_entity_poly.type
_entity_poly.pdbx_seq_one_letter_code
_entity_poly.pdbx_strand_id
1 'polypeptide(L)'
;TLFRSYTFNKYETNATSRRSNWGLNGGITVGINLWDGNRRREKRNASLQIRNSQLEREQLELGLKADLSNLWQAYRNNLRLLNLERQNLVAARENHEIAKERYLLGDLSGIEMREAQKSLLDAEERILSAEYNTKVCEISLLQLSGRITKYLE
;
A
#
# COMPACT_ATOMS: atom_id res chain seq x y z
N THR A 1 13.89 -36.90 -22.65
CA THR A 1 12.77 -36.55 -23.52
C THR A 1 12.54 -37.72 -24.46
N LEU A 2 11.35 -38.34 -24.38
CA LEU A 2 10.92 -39.44 -25.27
C LEU A 2 10.29 -38.80 -26.52
N PHE A 3 10.96 -38.96 -27.68
CA PHE A 3 10.40 -38.58 -28.95
C PHE A 3 9.90 -39.85 -29.67
N ARG A 4 8.63 -39.87 -30.01
CA ARG A 4 8.02 -40.88 -30.86
C ARG A 4 7.75 -40.25 -32.22
N SER A 5 8.59 -40.54 -33.23
CA SER A 5 8.36 -40.05 -34.57
C SER A 5 7.96 -41.20 -35.48
N TYR A 6 6.90 -40.98 -36.21
CA TYR A 6 6.43 -41.90 -37.27
C TYR A 6 6.80 -41.24 -38.61
N THR A 7 7.64 -41.87 -39.41
CA THR A 7 7.97 -41.35 -40.72
C THR A 7 7.40 -42.28 -41.77
N PHE A 8 6.45 -41.78 -42.55
CA PHE A 8 5.92 -42.48 -43.74
C PHE A 8 6.66 -41.93 -44.96
N ASN A 9 7.51 -42.73 -45.60
CA ASN A 9 8.12 -42.37 -46.85
C ASN A 9 7.52 -43.24 -47.95
N LYS A 10 6.74 -42.63 -48.86
CA LYS A 10 6.23 -43.26 -50.08
C LYS A 10 7.10 -42.79 -51.21
N TYR A 11 7.91 -43.69 -51.76
CA TYR A 11 8.69 -43.44 -53.00
C TYR A 11 7.96 -44.09 -54.15
N GLU A 12 7.49 -43.31 -55.13
CA GLU A 12 7.05 -43.79 -56.43
C GLU A 12 8.21 -43.71 -57.40
N THR A 13 8.83 -44.84 -57.71
CA THR A 13 9.70 -44.98 -58.87
C THR A 13 8.99 -45.78 -59.92
N ASN A 14 8.94 -45.23 -61.14
CA ASN A 14 8.38 -45.85 -62.32
C ASN A 14 9.00 -47.21 -62.59
N ALA A 15 8.12 -48.20 -62.89
CA ALA A 15 8.39 -49.53 -63.39
C ALA A 15 8.65 -50.64 -62.33
N THR A 16 7.58 -51.43 -62.09
CA THR A 16 7.57 -52.88 -61.83
C THR A 16 8.04 -53.45 -60.46
N SER A 17 8.29 -52.67 -59.42
CA SER A 17 8.34 -53.33 -58.09
C SER A 17 7.77 -52.43 -56.99
N ARG A 18 6.57 -52.77 -56.54
CA ARG A 18 5.91 -52.16 -55.40
C ARG A 18 6.56 -52.68 -54.12
N ARG A 19 7.55 -51.99 -53.57
CA ARG A 19 8.19 -52.32 -52.30
C ARG A 19 7.62 -51.40 -51.23
N SER A 20 6.68 -51.91 -50.45
CA SER A 20 6.25 -51.20 -49.27
C SER A 20 7.08 -51.63 -48.08
N ASN A 21 7.93 -50.75 -47.56
CA ASN A 21 8.67 -50.99 -46.34
C ASN A 21 7.86 -50.43 -45.15
N TRP A 22 7.39 -51.31 -44.32
CA TRP A 22 6.88 -50.97 -43.01
C TRP A 22 8.01 -51.09 -42.00
N GLY A 23 8.36 -49.98 -41.35
CA GLY A 23 9.39 -49.96 -40.32
C GLY A 23 8.90 -49.11 -39.13
N LEU A 24 8.90 -49.70 -37.96
CA LEU A 24 8.73 -48.99 -36.70
C LEU A 24 10.17 -48.59 -36.20
N ASN A 25 10.48 -47.30 -36.24
CA ASN A 25 11.72 -46.80 -35.68
C ASN A 25 11.42 -46.14 -34.32
N GLY A 26 11.94 -46.71 -33.26
CA GLY A 26 11.91 -46.13 -31.92
C GLY A 26 13.31 -45.90 -31.43
N GLY A 27 13.60 -44.72 -30.98
CA GLY A 27 14.91 -44.34 -30.41
C GLY A 27 14.75 -43.67 -29.03
N ILE A 28 15.64 -44.03 -28.12
CA ILE A 28 15.78 -43.33 -26.82
C ILE A 28 17.04 -42.50 -26.92
N THR A 29 16.91 -41.17 -26.82
CA THR A 29 18.09 -40.29 -26.81
C THR A 29 18.33 -39.83 -25.37
N VAL A 30 19.46 -40.20 -24.81
CA VAL A 30 19.95 -39.71 -23.52
C VAL A 30 21.01 -38.64 -23.77
N GLY A 31 20.67 -37.38 -23.54
CA GLY A 31 21.61 -36.25 -23.64
C GLY A 31 22.17 -35.91 -22.27
N ILE A 32 23.50 -36.01 -22.10
CA ILE A 32 24.19 -35.57 -20.89
C ILE A 32 25.02 -34.35 -21.25
N ASN A 33 24.70 -33.19 -20.67
CA ASN A 33 25.54 -31.98 -20.78
C ASN A 33 26.81 -32.13 -19.94
N LEU A 34 27.92 -32.53 -20.53
CA LEU A 34 29.20 -32.71 -19.87
C LEU A 34 29.90 -31.39 -19.53
N TRP A 35 29.58 -30.32 -20.23
CA TRP A 35 30.17 -28.99 -20.01
C TRP A 35 29.13 -27.91 -20.23
N ASP A 36 28.62 -27.35 -19.15
CA ASP A 36 27.71 -26.19 -19.21
C ASP A 36 28.39 -24.95 -18.63
N GLY A 37 29.10 -24.20 -19.50
CA GLY A 37 29.74 -22.92 -19.14
C GLY A 37 28.73 -21.86 -18.70
N ASN A 38 27.45 -22.04 -19.03
CA ASN A 38 26.36 -21.15 -18.66
C ASN A 38 25.90 -21.37 -17.20
N ARG A 39 26.03 -22.57 -16.68
CA ARG A 39 25.59 -22.93 -15.31
C ARG A 39 26.28 -22.11 -14.21
N ARG A 40 27.53 -21.71 -14.41
CA ARG A 40 28.24 -20.80 -13.49
C ARG A 40 27.66 -19.39 -13.53
N ARG A 41 27.31 -18.91 -14.71
CA ARG A 41 26.68 -17.59 -14.89
C ARG A 41 25.28 -17.58 -14.29
N GLU A 42 24.48 -18.63 -14.52
CA GLU A 42 23.14 -18.78 -13.95
C GLU A 42 23.15 -18.81 -12.43
N LYS A 43 24.08 -19.59 -11.83
CA LYS A 43 24.25 -19.59 -10.36
C LYS A 43 24.62 -18.21 -9.83
N ARG A 44 25.53 -17.50 -10.50
CA ARG A 44 25.92 -16.14 -10.10
C ARG A 44 24.76 -15.17 -10.24
N ASN A 45 24.01 -15.24 -11.34
CA ASN A 45 22.83 -14.40 -11.54
C ASN A 45 21.74 -14.69 -10.50
N ALA A 46 21.47 -15.97 -10.21
CA ALA A 46 20.53 -16.36 -9.16
C ALA A 46 20.96 -15.83 -7.78
N SER A 47 22.27 -15.93 -7.46
CA SER A 47 22.81 -15.40 -6.20
C SER A 47 22.66 -13.86 -6.11
N LEU A 48 22.89 -13.14 -7.23
CA LEU A 48 22.68 -11.70 -7.29
C LEU A 48 21.20 -11.33 -7.16
N GLN A 49 20.30 -12.08 -7.78
CA GLN A 49 18.85 -11.88 -7.62
C GLN A 49 18.39 -12.06 -6.18
N ILE A 50 18.88 -13.12 -5.49
CA ILE A 50 18.58 -13.31 -4.06
C ILE A 50 19.06 -12.11 -3.25
N ARG A 51 20.28 -11.62 -3.51
CA ARG A 51 20.81 -10.47 -2.80
C ARG A 51 20.01 -9.18 -3.08
N ASN A 52 19.61 -8.96 -4.35
CA ASN A 52 18.76 -7.82 -4.70
C ASN A 52 17.41 -7.89 -3.96
N SER A 53 16.76 -9.05 -3.95
CA SER A 53 15.50 -9.24 -3.20
C SER A 53 15.67 -9.04 -1.70
N GLN A 54 16.82 -9.40 -1.12
CA GLN A 54 17.14 -9.12 0.28
C GLN A 54 17.27 -7.61 0.53
N LEU A 55 17.99 -6.88 -0.34
CA LEU A 55 18.13 -5.44 -0.23
C LEU A 55 16.80 -4.69 -0.43
N GLU A 56 15.99 -5.13 -1.37
CA GLU A 56 14.63 -4.60 -1.58
C GLU A 56 13.75 -4.79 -0.34
N ARG A 57 13.84 -5.95 0.30
CA ARG A 57 13.16 -6.21 1.57
C ARG A 57 13.65 -5.30 2.68
N GLU A 58 14.96 -5.15 2.85
CA GLU A 58 15.55 -4.25 3.85
C GLU A 58 15.11 -2.80 3.61
N GLN A 59 15.11 -2.35 2.36
CA GLN A 59 14.62 -1.03 1.99
C GLN A 59 13.14 -0.84 2.32
N LEU A 60 12.31 -1.84 2.03
CA LEU A 60 10.89 -1.82 2.38
C LEU A 60 10.68 -1.75 3.91
N GLU A 61 11.43 -2.55 4.67
CA GLU A 61 11.38 -2.53 6.14
C GLU A 61 11.77 -1.17 6.72
N LEU A 62 12.80 -0.54 6.16
CA LEU A 62 13.22 0.81 6.57
C LEU A 62 12.14 1.85 6.22
N GLY A 63 11.54 1.77 5.04
CA GLY A 63 10.42 2.63 4.63
C GLY A 63 9.23 2.51 5.59
N LEU A 64 8.80 1.28 5.87
CA LEU A 64 7.69 1.01 6.80
C LEU A 64 7.98 1.54 8.22
N LYS A 65 9.22 1.41 8.72
CA LYS A 65 9.61 1.96 10.03
C LYS A 65 9.56 3.49 10.05
N ALA A 66 10.00 4.12 8.96
CA ALA A 66 9.95 5.57 8.83
C ALA A 66 8.50 6.08 8.77
N ASP A 67 7.65 5.44 7.96
CA ASP A 67 6.24 5.78 7.84
C ASP A 67 5.49 5.60 9.15
N LEU A 68 5.74 4.48 9.87
CA LEU A 68 5.17 4.25 11.19
C LEU A 68 5.58 5.33 12.19
N SER A 69 6.86 5.71 12.21
CA SER A 69 7.37 6.77 13.10
C SER A 69 6.71 8.12 12.80
N ASN A 70 6.62 8.48 11.52
CA ASN A 70 6.00 9.72 11.06
C ASN A 70 4.50 9.78 11.41
N LEU A 71 3.76 8.70 11.10
CA LEU A 71 2.33 8.60 11.41
C LEU A 71 2.06 8.62 12.91
N TRP A 72 2.88 7.94 13.70
CA TRP A 72 2.77 7.95 15.16
C TRP A 72 2.98 9.35 15.73
N GLN A 73 3.99 10.07 15.22
CA GLN A 73 4.28 11.43 15.64
C GLN A 73 3.16 12.40 15.24
N ALA A 74 2.63 12.27 14.01
CA ALA A 74 1.48 13.03 13.55
C ALA A 74 0.24 12.78 14.41
N TYR A 75 -0.07 11.52 14.72
CA TYR A 75 -1.17 11.14 15.59
C TYR A 75 -1.06 11.78 16.98
N ARG A 76 0.12 11.69 17.61
CA ARG A 76 0.36 12.32 18.92
C ARG A 76 0.19 13.84 18.89
N ASN A 77 0.65 14.49 17.84
CA ASN A 77 0.51 15.93 17.67
C ASN A 77 -0.96 16.32 17.46
N ASN A 78 -1.69 15.59 16.64
CA ASN A 78 -3.13 15.82 16.41
C ASN A 78 -3.94 15.60 17.69
N LEU A 79 -3.63 14.59 18.51
CA LEU A 79 -4.28 14.40 19.82
C LEU A 79 -4.04 15.58 20.76
N ARG A 80 -2.83 16.14 20.78
CA ARG A 80 -2.54 17.33 21.61
C ARG A 80 -3.30 18.54 21.09
N LEU A 81 -3.34 18.73 19.76
CA LEU A 81 -4.10 19.80 19.15
C LEU A 81 -5.58 19.68 19.45
N LEU A 82 -6.16 18.47 19.32
CA LEU A 82 -7.55 18.20 19.64
C LEU A 82 -7.89 18.57 21.08
N ASN A 83 -7.03 18.22 22.05
CA ASN A 83 -7.23 18.58 23.45
C ASN A 83 -7.16 20.09 23.67
N LEU A 84 -6.27 20.79 22.95
CA LEU A 84 -6.17 22.24 23.00
C LEU A 84 -7.42 22.90 22.41
N GLU A 85 -7.88 22.43 21.25
CA GLU A 85 -9.10 22.99 20.60
C GLU A 85 -10.37 22.70 21.42
N ARG A 86 -10.43 21.61 22.18
CA ARG A 86 -11.52 21.37 23.14
C ARG A 86 -11.54 22.43 24.25
N GLN A 87 -10.36 22.81 24.77
CA GLN A 87 -10.27 23.87 25.79
C GLN A 87 -10.63 25.24 25.19
N ASN A 88 -10.14 25.50 23.96
CA ASN A 88 -10.47 26.73 23.23
C ASN A 88 -11.98 26.85 22.96
N LEU A 89 -12.64 25.75 22.63
CA LEU A 89 -14.10 25.75 22.40
C LEU A 89 -14.86 26.07 23.69
N VAL A 90 -14.45 25.54 24.84
CA VAL A 90 -15.07 25.87 26.13
C VAL A 90 -14.94 27.37 26.41
N ALA A 91 -13.72 27.92 26.26
CA ALA A 91 -13.50 29.35 26.45
C ALA A 91 -14.30 30.22 25.46
N ALA A 92 -14.40 29.81 24.18
CA ALA A 92 -15.17 30.52 23.18
C ALA A 92 -16.69 30.52 23.50
N ARG A 93 -17.21 29.39 24.03
CA ARG A 93 -18.60 29.32 24.49
C ARG A 93 -18.88 30.24 25.67
N GLU A 94 -18.00 30.21 26.67
CA GLU A 94 -18.11 31.11 27.84
C GLU A 94 -18.07 32.58 27.41
N ASN A 95 -17.14 32.96 26.54
CA ASN A 95 -17.04 34.32 25.99
C ASN A 95 -18.30 34.72 25.21
N HIS A 96 -18.87 33.82 24.42
CA HIS A 96 -20.09 34.07 23.67
C HIS A 96 -21.28 34.30 24.63
N GLU A 97 -21.43 33.48 25.68
CA GLU A 97 -22.54 33.65 26.66
C GLU A 97 -22.38 34.99 27.43
N ILE A 98 -21.19 35.34 27.86
CA ILE A 98 -20.89 36.66 28.49
C ILE A 98 -21.22 37.80 27.52
N ALA A 99 -20.80 37.69 26.26
CA ALA A 99 -21.12 38.71 25.26
C ALA A 99 -22.62 38.85 25.02
N LYS A 100 -23.36 37.76 25.04
CA LYS A 100 -24.82 37.73 24.86
C LYS A 100 -25.54 38.41 26.06
N GLU A 101 -25.11 38.09 27.29
CA GLU A 101 -25.64 38.74 28.47
C GLU A 101 -25.41 40.25 28.46
N ARG A 102 -24.18 40.66 28.16
CA ARG A 102 -23.84 42.11 28.04
C ARG A 102 -24.61 42.82 26.95
N TYR A 103 -24.84 42.16 25.79
CA TYR A 103 -25.64 42.69 24.71
C TYR A 103 -27.10 42.91 25.11
N LEU A 104 -27.69 41.96 25.87
CA LEU A 104 -29.05 42.06 26.39
C LEU A 104 -29.21 43.18 27.43
N LEU A 105 -28.15 43.50 28.16
CA LEU A 105 -28.10 44.62 29.12
C LEU A 105 -27.85 45.98 28.44
N GLY A 106 -27.51 45.96 27.13
CA GLY A 106 -27.21 47.18 26.37
C GLY A 106 -25.73 47.64 26.50
N ASP A 107 -24.90 46.86 27.18
CA ASP A 107 -23.46 47.16 27.45
C ASP A 107 -22.53 46.73 26.30
N LEU A 108 -23.04 46.05 25.26
CA LEU A 108 -22.26 45.56 24.15
C LEU A 108 -22.88 45.94 22.83
N SER A 109 -22.06 46.31 21.86
CA SER A 109 -22.57 46.64 20.50
C SER A 109 -22.92 45.38 19.70
N GLY A 110 -23.84 45.49 18.72
CA GLY A 110 -24.19 44.35 17.87
C GLY A 110 -23.03 43.88 16.97
N ILE A 111 -21.98 44.67 16.79
CA ILE A 111 -20.77 44.29 16.07
C ILE A 111 -19.93 43.35 16.94
N GLU A 112 -19.71 43.72 18.19
CA GLU A 112 -18.97 42.92 19.15
C GLU A 112 -19.65 41.57 19.46
N MET A 113 -20.99 41.58 19.54
CA MET A 113 -21.78 40.36 19.69
C MET A 113 -21.58 39.41 18.49
N ARG A 114 -21.58 39.95 17.24
CA ARG A 114 -21.30 39.13 16.04
C ARG A 114 -19.87 38.61 16.01
N GLU A 115 -18.92 39.35 16.52
CA GLU A 115 -17.53 38.92 16.61
C GLU A 115 -17.36 37.75 17.62
N ALA A 116 -18.03 37.81 18.75
CA ALA A 116 -18.08 36.70 19.72
C ALA A 116 -18.74 35.45 19.12
N GLN A 117 -19.83 35.63 18.38
CA GLN A 117 -20.51 34.54 17.67
C GLN A 117 -19.63 33.91 16.57
N LYS A 118 -18.93 34.73 15.79
CA LYS A 118 -17.98 34.25 14.78
C LYS A 118 -16.82 33.49 15.42
N SER A 119 -16.26 34.00 16.52
CA SER A 119 -15.21 33.33 17.25
C SER A 119 -15.62 31.94 17.76
N LEU A 120 -16.88 31.78 18.21
CA LEU A 120 -17.43 30.49 18.59
C LEU A 120 -17.54 29.55 17.39
N LEU A 121 -18.07 30.01 16.25
CA LEU A 121 -18.19 29.20 15.04
C LEU A 121 -16.80 28.76 14.52
N ASP A 122 -15.83 29.67 14.53
CA ASP A 122 -14.44 29.35 14.14
C ASP A 122 -13.81 28.30 15.09
N ALA A 123 -14.14 28.33 16.40
CA ALA A 123 -13.70 27.32 17.35
C ALA A 123 -14.37 25.95 17.11
N GLU A 124 -15.67 25.93 16.76
CA GLU A 124 -16.40 24.72 16.40
C GLU A 124 -15.86 24.10 15.10
N GLU A 125 -15.49 24.90 14.11
CA GLU A 125 -14.85 24.41 12.88
C GLU A 125 -13.48 23.81 13.17
N ARG A 126 -12.65 24.49 13.99
CA ARG A 126 -11.31 23.97 14.35
C ARG A 126 -11.37 22.65 15.10
N ILE A 127 -12.29 22.44 16.01
CA ILE A 127 -12.42 21.17 16.73
C ILE A 127 -12.83 20.03 15.77
N LEU A 128 -13.76 20.28 14.84
CA LEU A 128 -14.15 19.28 13.83
C LEU A 128 -12.96 18.89 12.94
N SER A 129 -12.19 19.87 12.48
CA SER A 129 -10.96 19.64 11.72
C SER A 129 -9.93 18.83 12.51
N ALA A 130 -9.74 19.15 13.79
CA ALA A 130 -8.80 18.43 14.66
C ALA A 130 -9.27 16.99 14.92
N GLU A 131 -10.56 16.75 15.12
CA GLU A 131 -11.13 15.41 15.28
C GLU A 131 -10.97 14.59 13.99
N TYR A 132 -11.28 15.17 12.84
CA TYR A 132 -11.12 14.54 11.54
C TYR A 132 -9.64 14.15 11.29
N ASN A 133 -8.71 15.08 11.47
CA ASN A 133 -7.29 14.83 11.25
C ASN A 133 -6.74 13.75 12.20
N THR A 134 -7.18 13.74 13.46
CA THR A 134 -6.81 12.70 14.42
C THR A 134 -7.32 11.34 13.98
N LYS A 135 -8.56 11.27 13.48
CA LYS A 135 -9.17 10.04 13.01
C LYS A 135 -8.52 9.50 11.73
N VAL A 136 -8.15 10.39 10.80
CA VAL A 136 -7.39 10.01 9.59
C VAL A 136 -6.06 9.38 9.96
N CYS A 137 -5.31 9.97 10.91
CA CYS A 137 -4.04 9.38 11.38
C CYS A 137 -4.25 8.02 12.06
N GLU A 138 -5.31 7.85 12.86
CA GLU A 138 -5.66 6.57 13.49
C GLU A 138 -5.93 5.49 12.45
N ILE A 139 -6.75 5.81 11.43
CA ILE A 139 -7.08 4.87 10.33
C ILE A 139 -5.82 4.51 9.55
N SER A 140 -4.94 5.49 9.26
CA SER A 140 -3.68 5.25 8.57
C SER A 140 -2.75 4.31 9.36
N LEU A 141 -2.69 4.44 10.68
CA LEU A 141 -1.95 3.52 11.56
C LEU A 141 -2.56 2.11 11.56
N LEU A 142 -3.90 1.99 11.57
CA LEU A 142 -4.59 0.72 11.45
C LEU A 142 -4.34 0.05 10.10
N GLN A 143 -4.31 0.83 9.02
CA GLN A 143 -3.98 0.36 7.68
C GLN A 143 -2.54 -0.17 7.63
N LEU A 144 -1.58 0.58 8.14
CA LEU A 144 -0.17 0.18 8.17
C LEU A 144 0.05 -1.09 9.00
N SER A 145 -0.72 -1.27 10.08
CA SER A 145 -0.69 -2.48 10.92
C SER A 145 -1.46 -3.67 10.36
N GLY A 146 -2.17 -3.52 9.23
CA GLY A 146 -3.02 -4.55 8.63
C GLY A 146 -4.30 -4.87 9.41
N ARG A 147 -4.70 -4.02 10.36
CA ARG A 147 -5.88 -4.24 11.23
C ARG A 147 -7.13 -3.49 10.80
N ILE A 148 -7.11 -2.87 9.63
CA ILE A 148 -8.22 -2.07 9.15
C ILE A 148 -9.50 -2.90 8.95
N THR A 149 -9.38 -4.13 8.48
CA THR A 149 -10.53 -5.04 8.29
C THR A 149 -11.26 -5.34 9.59
N LYS A 150 -10.50 -5.56 10.67
CA LYS A 150 -11.07 -5.80 12.01
C LYS A 150 -11.76 -4.57 12.63
N TYR A 151 -11.47 -3.39 12.13
CA TYR A 151 -12.11 -2.15 12.56
C TYR A 151 -13.44 -1.89 11.85
N LEU A 152 -13.64 -2.49 10.67
CA LEU A 152 -14.85 -2.34 9.85
C LEU A 152 -15.91 -3.43 10.14
N GLU A 153 -15.55 -4.49 10.84
CA GLU A 153 -16.45 -5.51 11.39
C GLU A 153 -17.06 -5.04 12.74
#